data_b017ec9992ae5b934d59fc23275ceb3d
#
_entry.id   b017ec9992ae5b934d59fc23275ceb3d
#
_cell.length_a   1.000
_cell.length_b   1.000
_cell.length_c   1.000
_cell.angle_alpha   90.00
_cell.angle_beta   90.00
_cell.angle_gamma   90.00
#
_symmetry.space_group_name_H-M   'P 1'
#
loop_
_entity.id
_entity.type
_entity.pdbx_description
1 polymer ?
#
loop_
_entity_poly.entity_id
_entity_poly.type
_entity_poly.pdbx_seq_one_letter_code
_entity_poly.pdbx_strand_id
1 'polypeptide(L)'
;QWPVLQQSANAFYYEKLVYLASMILRRADIEPYRVQLGELRIGITAGLNDRQLGRNPQLPFAIKVSAWATVHAPKLWRKVCRKYLKDRQ
;
A
#
# COMPACT_ATOMS: atom_id res chain seq x y z
N GLN A 1 -14.87 -10.45 19.43
CA GLN A 1 -14.01 -9.43 20.06
C GLN A 1 -12.63 -9.43 19.46
N TRP A 2 -11.98 -10.59 19.49
CA TRP A 2 -10.68 -10.73 18.87
C TRP A 2 -10.68 -10.37 17.39
N PRO A 3 -11.65 -10.88 16.60
CA PRO A 3 -11.67 -10.55 15.17
C PRO A 3 -11.78 -9.05 14.90
N VAL A 4 -12.56 -8.33 15.70
CA VAL A 4 -12.74 -6.89 15.50
C VAL A 4 -11.44 -6.14 15.82
N LEU A 5 -10.82 -6.46 16.95
CA LEU A 5 -9.56 -5.82 17.34
C LEU A 5 -8.45 -6.16 16.35
N GLN A 6 -8.39 -7.41 15.89
CA GLN A 6 -7.40 -7.82 14.92
C GLN A 6 -7.63 -7.14 13.58
N GLN A 7 -8.88 -7.00 13.16
CA GLN A 7 -9.20 -6.29 11.93
C GLN A 7 -8.76 -4.84 11.98
N SER A 8 -8.98 -4.17 13.10
CA SER A 8 -8.56 -2.78 13.27
C SER A 8 -7.04 -2.66 13.24
N ALA A 9 -6.33 -3.54 13.92
CA ALA A 9 -4.87 -3.53 13.92
C ALA A 9 -4.32 -3.80 12.53
N ASN A 10 -4.89 -4.78 11.82
CA ASN A 10 -4.47 -5.10 10.46
C ASN A 10 -4.77 -3.95 9.51
N ALA A 11 -5.92 -3.31 9.65
CA ALA A 11 -6.28 -2.18 8.80
C ALA A 11 -5.26 -1.06 8.96
N PHE A 12 -4.92 -0.72 10.20
CA PHE A 12 -3.94 0.32 10.47
C PHE A 12 -2.56 -0.05 9.89
N TYR A 13 -2.16 -1.30 10.08
CA TYR A 13 -0.87 -1.78 9.60
C TYR A 13 -0.77 -1.70 8.08
N TYR A 14 -1.75 -2.25 7.37
CA TYR A 14 -1.72 -2.28 5.91
C TYR A 14 -1.93 -0.91 5.30
N GLU A 15 -2.75 -0.08 5.91
CA GLU A 15 -2.93 1.29 5.45
C GLU A 15 -1.59 2.04 5.52
N LYS A 16 -0.84 1.83 6.59
CA LYS A 16 0.46 2.47 6.74
C LYS A 16 1.46 1.97 5.70
N LEU A 17 1.48 0.66 5.44
CA LEU A 17 2.35 0.10 4.41
C LEU A 17 2.05 0.72 3.04
N VAL A 18 0.77 0.78 2.68
CA VAL A 18 0.36 1.34 1.40
C VAL A 18 0.70 2.81 1.32
N TYR A 19 0.46 3.55 2.39
CA TYR A 19 0.76 4.98 2.43
C TYR A 19 2.26 5.23 2.22
N LEU A 20 3.11 4.49 2.92
CA LEU A 20 4.56 4.65 2.79
C LEU A 20 5.04 4.28 1.40
N ALA A 21 4.51 3.20 0.83
CA ALA A 21 4.86 2.80 -0.53
C ALA A 21 4.47 3.89 -1.53
N SER A 22 3.28 4.47 -1.36
CA SER A 22 2.81 5.53 -2.25
C SER A 22 3.69 6.77 -2.14
N MET A 23 4.13 7.11 -0.93
CA MET A 23 5.03 8.24 -0.73
C MET A 23 6.35 8.05 -1.45
N ILE A 24 6.87 6.83 -1.45
CA ILE A 24 8.11 6.55 -2.15
C ILE A 24 7.89 6.62 -3.66
N LEU A 25 6.81 6.00 -4.13
CA LEU A 25 6.54 5.90 -5.57
C LEU A 25 6.32 7.25 -6.23
N ARG A 26 5.86 8.26 -5.50
CA ARG A 26 5.66 9.59 -6.09
C ARG A 26 6.94 10.40 -6.19
N ARG A 27 8.05 9.93 -5.64
CA ARG A 27 9.32 10.65 -5.73
C ARG A 27 9.90 10.55 -7.14
N ALA A 28 10.64 11.58 -7.54
CA ALA A 28 11.29 11.59 -8.83
C ALA A 28 12.34 10.50 -8.93
N ASP A 29 13.06 10.25 -7.84
CA ASP A 29 14.12 9.25 -7.77
C ASP A 29 13.82 8.27 -6.65
N ILE A 30 13.58 7.01 -7.01
CA ILE A 30 13.27 5.96 -6.04
C ILE A 30 14.48 5.11 -5.67
N GLU A 31 15.63 5.34 -6.30
CA GLU A 31 16.82 4.52 -6.05
C GLU A 31 17.24 4.48 -4.59
N PRO A 32 17.27 5.61 -3.85
CA PRO A 32 17.64 5.57 -2.44
C PRO A 32 16.68 4.76 -1.58
N TYR A 33 15.47 4.49 -2.08
CA TYR A 33 14.41 3.83 -1.32
C TYR A 33 14.07 2.45 -1.86
N ARG A 34 14.89 1.92 -2.77
CA ARG A 34 14.58 0.66 -3.45
C ARG A 34 14.44 -0.51 -2.48
N VAL A 35 15.32 -0.60 -1.49
CA VAL A 35 15.26 -1.67 -0.51
C VAL A 35 14.00 -1.53 0.36
N GLN A 36 13.72 -0.32 0.81
CA GLN A 36 12.55 -0.07 1.65
C GLN A 36 11.27 -0.36 0.89
N LEU A 37 11.20 0.05 -0.38
CA LEU A 37 10.04 -0.23 -1.21
C LEU A 37 9.84 -1.72 -1.39
N GLY A 38 10.93 -2.48 -1.58
CA GLY A 38 10.86 -3.93 -1.69
C GLY A 38 10.29 -4.57 -0.43
N GLU A 39 10.73 -4.11 0.74
CA GLU A 39 10.22 -4.62 2.01
C GLU A 39 8.72 -4.30 2.18
N LEU A 40 8.32 -3.08 1.82
CA LEU A 40 6.90 -2.70 1.89
C LEU A 40 6.06 -3.57 0.96
N ARG A 41 6.56 -3.84 -0.25
CA ARG A 41 5.84 -4.68 -1.20
C ARG A 41 5.70 -6.12 -0.69
N ILE A 42 6.71 -6.64 -0.02
CA ILE A 42 6.63 -7.98 0.57
C ILE A 42 5.51 -8.02 1.61
N GLY A 43 5.45 -7.02 2.50
CA GLY A 43 4.39 -6.96 3.50
C GLY A 43 3.00 -6.84 2.89
N ILE A 44 2.85 -6.01 1.87
CA ILE A 44 1.57 -5.83 1.19
C ILE A 44 1.18 -7.13 0.47
N THR A 45 2.14 -7.79 -0.19
CA THR A 45 1.88 -9.05 -0.88
C THR A 45 1.39 -10.11 0.09
N ALA A 46 2.01 -10.21 1.26
CA ALA A 46 1.58 -11.17 2.28
C ALA A 46 0.14 -10.90 2.71
N GLY A 47 -0.22 -9.62 2.89
CA GLY A 47 -1.58 -9.25 3.26
C GLY A 47 -2.60 -9.62 2.18
N LEU A 48 -2.24 -9.42 0.92
CA LEU A 48 -3.11 -9.79 -0.20
C LEU A 48 -3.28 -11.31 -0.29
N ASN A 49 -2.18 -12.05 -0.15
CA ASN A 49 -2.22 -13.51 -0.24
C ASN A 49 -3.03 -14.13 0.88
N ASP A 50 -2.91 -13.59 2.09
CA ASP A 50 -3.66 -14.07 3.25
C ASP A 50 -5.09 -13.55 3.28
N ARG A 51 -5.45 -12.71 2.32
CA ARG A 51 -6.77 -12.09 2.20
C ARG A 51 -7.12 -11.18 3.37
N GLN A 52 -6.17 -10.95 4.27
CA GLN A 52 -6.40 -10.06 5.41
C GLN A 52 -6.56 -8.62 4.97
N LEU A 53 -5.83 -8.23 3.92
CA LEU A 53 -5.93 -6.88 3.39
C LEU A 53 -7.21 -6.73 2.56
N GLY A 54 -7.46 -7.64 1.62
CA GLY A 54 -8.57 -7.50 0.69
C GLY A 54 -9.93 -7.66 1.33
N ARG A 55 -10.04 -8.50 2.35
CA ARG A 55 -11.31 -8.79 3.01
C ARG A 55 -11.57 -7.99 4.27
N ASN A 56 -10.62 -7.16 4.69
CA ASN A 56 -10.79 -6.39 5.90
C ASN A 56 -11.82 -5.28 5.67
N PRO A 57 -12.98 -5.32 6.38
CA PRO A 57 -14.03 -4.32 6.16
C PRO A 57 -13.66 -2.93 6.66
N GLN A 58 -12.64 -2.82 7.50
CA GLN A 58 -12.22 -1.54 8.04
C GLN A 58 -11.23 -0.81 7.15
N LEU A 59 -10.73 -1.47 6.09
CA LEU A 59 -9.85 -0.82 5.13
C LEU A 59 -10.68 -0.15 4.04
N PRO A 60 -10.42 1.14 3.75
CA PRO A 60 -11.08 1.81 2.64
C PRO A 60 -10.78 1.12 1.32
N PHE A 61 -11.74 1.15 0.40
CA PHE A 61 -11.57 0.53 -0.90
C PHE A 61 -10.38 1.11 -1.65
N ALA A 62 -10.17 2.42 -1.53
CA ALA A 62 -9.04 3.08 -2.20
C ALA A 62 -7.70 2.50 -1.75
N ILE A 63 -7.58 2.15 -0.46
CA ILE A 63 -6.36 1.53 0.07
C ILE A 63 -6.18 0.14 -0.51
N LYS A 64 -7.26 -0.62 -0.65
CA LYS A 64 -7.20 -1.96 -1.22
C LYS A 64 -6.75 -1.93 -2.69
N VAL A 65 -7.28 -0.99 -3.46
CA VAL A 65 -6.89 -0.81 -4.85
C VAL A 65 -5.42 -0.39 -4.94
N SER A 66 -5.00 0.54 -4.08
CA SER A 66 -3.62 1.00 -4.05
C SER A 66 -2.65 -0.14 -3.72
N ALA A 67 -3.02 -1.00 -2.77
CA ALA A 67 -2.21 -2.16 -2.41
C ALA A 67 -2.07 -3.10 -3.59
N TRP A 68 -3.18 -3.43 -4.25
CA TRP A 68 -3.17 -4.30 -5.40
C TRP A 68 -2.28 -3.72 -6.52
N ALA A 69 -2.44 -2.43 -6.80
CA ALA A 69 -1.69 -1.77 -7.86
C ALA A 69 -0.19 -1.72 -7.53
N THR A 70 0.17 -1.52 -6.28
CA THR A 70 1.57 -1.49 -5.85
C THR A 70 2.26 -2.82 -6.16
N VAL A 71 1.55 -3.93 -6.00
CA VAL A 71 2.11 -5.25 -6.19
C VAL A 71 2.03 -5.71 -7.64
N HIS A 72 0.88 -5.52 -8.28
CA HIS A 72 0.61 -6.10 -9.60
C HIS A 72 0.85 -5.17 -10.76
N ALA A 73 0.79 -3.85 -10.56
CA ALA A 73 1.00 -2.88 -11.62
C ALA A 73 1.86 -1.71 -11.10
N PRO A 74 3.07 -1.98 -10.60
CA PRO A 74 3.86 -0.94 -9.95
C PRO A 74 4.26 0.21 -10.87
N LYS A 75 4.56 -0.08 -12.13
CA LYS A 75 4.97 0.98 -13.05
C LYS A 75 3.82 1.92 -13.37
N LEU A 76 2.65 1.37 -13.63
CA LEU A 76 1.46 2.17 -13.90
C LEU A 76 1.05 2.94 -12.64
N TRP A 77 1.08 2.28 -11.49
CA TRP A 77 0.73 2.90 -10.22
C TRP A 77 1.69 4.04 -9.88
N ARG A 78 2.97 3.87 -10.19
CA ARG A 78 3.94 4.95 -9.99
C ARG A 78 3.59 6.19 -10.81
N LYS A 79 3.16 5.99 -12.05
CA LYS A 79 2.72 7.11 -12.91
C LYS A 79 1.54 7.83 -12.27
N VAL A 80 0.58 7.07 -11.75
CA VAL A 80 -0.59 7.65 -11.09
C VAL A 80 -0.18 8.43 -9.85
N CYS A 81 0.69 7.86 -9.03
CA CYS A 81 1.15 8.52 -7.82
C CYS A 81 1.88 9.83 -8.14
N ARG A 82 2.74 9.81 -9.15
CA ARG A 82 3.48 11.02 -9.52
C ARG A 82 2.58 12.09 -10.11
N LYS A 83 1.57 11.68 -10.87
CA LYS A 83 0.69 12.64 -11.52
C LYS A 83 -0.31 13.24 -10.56
N TYR A 84 -0.98 12.40 -9.77
CA TYR A 84 -2.10 12.86 -8.96
C TYR A 84 -1.72 13.21 -7.53
N LEU A 85 -0.84 12.43 -6.90
CA LEU A 85 -0.47 12.67 -5.53
C LEU A 85 0.56 13.78 -5.38
N LYS A 86 1.44 13.91 -6.36
CA LYS A 86 2.44 14.98 -6.36
C LYS A 86 1.79 16.36 -6.43
N ASP A 87 0.75 16.48 -7.24
CA ASP A 87 0.09 17.76 -7.46
C ASP A 87 -0.69 18.24 -6.23
N ARG A 88 -0.93 17.37 -5.27
CA ARG A 88 -1.64 17.74 -4.06
C ARG A 88 -0.75 18.37 -3.00
N GLN A 89 0.52 18.39 -3.25
CA GLN A 89 1.47 19.06 -2.36
C GLN A 89 1.87 20.40 -2.93
#